data_66a43f230609e5261e31a36c5eade8a3
#
_entry.id   66a43f230609e5261e31a36c5eade8a3
#
_cell.length_a   1.000
_cell.length_b   1.000
_cell.length_c   1.000
_cell.angle_alpha   90.00
_cell.angle_beta   90.00
_cell.angle_gamma   90.00
#
_symmetry.space_group_name_H-M   'P 1'
#
loop_
_entity.id
_entity.type
_entity.pdbx_description
1 polymer ?
#
loop_
_entity_poly.entity_id
_entity_poly.type
_entity_poly.pdbx_seq_one_letter_code
_entity_poly.pdbx_strand_id
1 'polypeptide(L)'
;MKIYKSKGVFKMKEILVETSARHIHLSQEAVDVLFGKGYVLTNKKDLSQPGQFACAEKLDVVGPKGKIKASILGPTRPATQVELSLTDARAIGVSAPIRESGCIDGTPGCKLVNPENGAEYEIATGVIAAKRHIHLTPADAEEIGVADKQIVSVKVNTADRATIFGDVVCRVSDKFATAMHIDTDESNAACAFGNVYGVVIK
;
A
#
# COMPACT_ATOMS: atom_id res chain seq x y z
N MET A 1 42.16 -34.91 -11.26
CA MET A 1 40.97 -34.29 -11.91
C MET A 1 39.98 -33.97 -10.78
N LYS A 2 39.94 -32.70 -10.33
CA LYS A 2 39.02 -32.28 -9.27
C LYS A 2 37.63 -32.00 -9.89
N ILE A 3 36.66 -32.81 -9.52
CA ILE A 3 35.25 -32.64 -9.93
C ILE A 3 34.74 -31.46 -9.11
N TYR A 4 34.52 -30.31 -9.78
CA TYR A 4 33.74 -29.21 -9.23
C TYR A 4 32.28 -29.65 -9.14
N LYS A 5 31.84 -29.95 -7.90
CA LYS A 5 30.40 -30.09 -7.64
C LYS A 5 29.72 -28.76 -8.03
N SER A 6 28.80 -28.80 -8.99
CA SER A 6 27.95 -27.66 -9.34
C SER A 6 27.25 -27.15 -8.08
N LYS A 7 27.52 -25.91 -7.72
CA LYS A 7 26.68 -25.20 -6.72
C LYS A 7 25.27 -25.19 -7.23
N GLY A 8 24.36 -25.83 -6.51
CA GLY A 8 22.94 -25.81 -6.83
C GLY A 8 22.51 -24.35 -7.08
N VAL A 9 21.76 -24.15 -8.16
CA VAL A 9 21.11 -22.86 -8.42
C VAL A 9 20.13 -22.65 -7.27
N PHE A 10 20.48 -21.82 -6.30
CA PHE A 10 19.54 -21.37 -5.29
C PHE A 10 18.46 -20.58 -6.01
N LYS A 11 17.30 -21.18 -6.19
CA LYS A 11 16.14 -20.50 -6.73
C LYS A 11 15.73 -19.44 -5.71
N MET A 12 15.92 -18.15 -6.04
CA MET A 12 15.49 -17.07 -5.17
C MET A 12 13.96 -17.11 -5.07
N LYS A 13 13.45 -16.89 -3.86
CA LYS A 13 12.01 -16.87 -3.64
C LYS A 13 11.37 -15.70 -4.38
N GLU A 14 10.36 -16.01 -5.18
CA GLU A 14 9.54 -15.02 -5.86
C GLU A 14 8.46 -14.50 -4.91
N ILE A 15 8.27 -13.18 -4.89
CA ILE A 15 7.29 -12.47 -4.07
C ILE A 15 6.28 -11.82 -4.99
N LEU A 16 4.99 -12.04 -4.75
CA LEU A 16 3.93 -11.35 -5.48
C LEU A 16 4.07 -9.84 -5.29
N VAL A 17 3.98 -9.07 -6.37
CA VAL A 17 4.01 -7.61 -6.35
C VAL A 17 2.61 -7.09 -6.64
N GLU A 18 2.03 -6.40 -5.69
CA GLU A 18 0.68 -5.86 -5.75
C GLU A 18 0.69 -4.34 -5.85
N THR A 19 -0.16 -3.81 -6.72
CA THR A 19 -0.38 -2.37 -6.83
C THR A 19 -1.38 -1.91 -5.78
N SER A 20 -0.91 -1.13 -4.82
CA SER A 20 -1.75 -0.42 -3.86
C SER A 20 -2.17 0.92 -4.47
N ALA A 21 -3.30 0.93 -5.20
CA ALA A 21 -3.86 2.15 -5.74
C ALA A 21 -4.36 3.05 -4.60
N ARG A 22 -4.61 4.34 -4.90
CA ARG A 22 -5.12 5.31 -3.92
C ARG A 22 -6.30 4.77 -3.12
N HIS A 23 -6.23 4.93 -1.81
CA HIS A 23 -7.26 4.44 -0.90
C HIS A 23 -7.27 5.21 0.42
N ILE A 24 -8.30 4.95 1.20
CA ILE A 24 -8.56 5.59 2.48
C ILE A 24 -8.77 4.51 3.54
N HIS A 25 -8.12 4.67 4.68
CA HIS A 25 -8.47 3.98 5.92
C HIS A 25 -9.22 4.96 6.80
N LEU A 26 -10.41 4.61 7.25
CA LEU A 26 -11.24 5.47 8.08
C LEU A 26 -11.15 5.08 9.55
N SER A 27 -11.20 6.07 10.43
CA SER A 27 -11.58 5.88 11.82
C SER A 27 -13.09 5.64 11.94
N GLN A 28 -13.53 5.07 13.05
CA GLN A 28 -14.98 4.90 13.27
C GLN A 28 -15.69 6.25 13.34
N GLU A 29 -15.08 7.26 13.92
CA GLU A 29 -15.60 8.63 13.92
C GLU A 29 -15.84 9.15 12.50
N ALA A 30 -14.87 8.98 11.60
CA ALA A 30 -15.02 9.39 10.21
C ALA A 30 -16.13 8.63 9.49
N VAL A 31 -16.29 7.33 9.78
CA VAL A 31 -17.40 6.51 9.25
C VAL A 31 -18.74 7.06 9.74
N ASP A 32 -18.86 7.34 11.03
CA ASP A 32 -20.10 7.83 11.64
C ASP A 32 -20.52 9.20 11.07
N VAL A 33 -19.56 10.08 10.79
CA VAL A 33 -19.83 11.38 10.15
C VAL A 33 -20.21 11.25 8.68
N LEU A 34 -19.48 10.44 7.93
CA LEU A 34 -19.63 10.35 6.47
C LEU A 34 -20.81 9.50 6.03
N PHE A 35 -21.17 8.47 6.81
CA PHE A 35 -22.19 7.48 6.44
C PHE A 35 -23.35 7.40 7.44
N GLY A 36 -23.23 8.05 8.60
CA GLY A 36 -24.20 7.98 9.69
C GLY A 36 -23.73 7.09 10.83
N LYS A 37 -24.16 7.45 12.04
CA LYS A 37 -23.77 6.78 13.27
C LYS A 37 -24.12 5.29 13.25
N GLY A 38 -23.11 4.45 13.53
CA GLY A 38 -23.26 3.00 13.57
C GLY A 38 -23.25 2.33 12.19
N TYR A 39 -22.90 3.07 11.14
CA TYR A 39 -22.74 2.49 9.81
C TYR A 39 -21.60 1.47 9.79
N VAL A 40 -21.82 0.36 9.11
CA VAL A 40 -20.82 -0.69 8.93
C VAL A 40 -20.40 -0.73 7.48
N LEU A 41 -19.11 -0.55 7.22
CA LEU A 41 -18.54 -0.60 5.87
C LEU A 41 -18.78 -1.96 5.22
N THR A 42 -19.25 -1.94 3.98
CA THR A 42 -19.61 -3.15 3.22
C THR A 42 -18.38 -3.81 2.63
N ASN A 43 -18.06 -5.03 3.07
CA ASN A 43 -16.99 -5.81 2.43
C ASN A 43 -17.43 -6.20 1.01
N LYS A 44 -16.73 -5.67 0.02
CA LYS A 44 -16.94 -5.99 -1.40
C LYS A 44 -15.99 -7.09 -1.88
N LYS A 45 -14.75 -7.10 -1.38
CA LYS A 45 -13.70 -8.03 -1.81
C LYS A 45 -12.60 -8.10 -0.76
N ASP A 46 -12.26 -9.29 -0.31
CA ASP A 46 -11.10 -9.50 0.54
C ASP A 46 -9.80 -9.18 -0.22
N LEU A 47 -8.82 -8.64 0.51
CA LEU A 47 -7.49 -8.36 0.01
C LEU A 47 -6.53 -9.50 0.34
N SER A 48 -5.33 -9.46 -0.22
CA SER A 48 -4.26 -10.44 0.05
C SER A 48 -3.85 -10.47 1.53
N GLN A 49 -3.90 -9.30 2.19
CA GLN A 49 -3.56 -9.21 3.61
C GLN A 49 -4.73 -9.69 4.48
N PRO A 50 -4.52 -10.65 5.40
CA PRO A 50 -5.56 -11.22 6.22
C PRO A 50 -6.38 -10.16 6.98
N GLY A 51 -7.70 -10.27 6.93
CA GLY A 51 -8.62 -9.38 7.62
C GLY A 51 -8.80 -8.00 6.99
N GLN A 52 -8.13 -7.70 5.89
CA GLN A 52 -8.32 -6.47 5.13
C GLN A 52 -9.23 -6.72 3.92
N PHE A 53 -10.03 -5.72 3.58
CA PHE A 53 -10.96 -5.81 2.45
C PHE A 53 -11.17 -4.45 1.77
N ALA A 54 -11.46 -4.46 0.48
CA ALA A 54 -11.94 -3.30 -0.24
C ALA A 54 -13.44 -3.12 0.02
N CYS A 55 -13.84 -1.91 0.39
CA CYS A 55 -15.25 -1.59 0.64
C CYS A 55 -16.00 -1.31 -0.67
N ALA A 56 -17.33 -1.46 -0.62
CA ALA A 56 -18.20 -1.04 -1.72
C ALA A 56 -18.23 0.48 -1.84
N GLU A 57 -18.16 1.17 -0.71
CA GLU A 57 -18.21 2.62 -0.57
C GLU A 57 -16.93 3.27 -1.10
N LYS A 58 -17.09 4.50 -1.62
CA LYS A 58 -15.99 5.34 -2.09
C LYS A 58 -16.21 6.77 -1.65
N LEU A 59 -15.12 7.49 -1.47
CA LEU A 59 -15.15 8.91 -1.13
C LEU A 59 -14.38 9.73 -2.16
N ASP A 60 -14.71 11.01 -2.25
CA ASP A 60 -13.89 12.00 -2.91
C ASP A 60 -12.86 12.53 -1.89
N VAL A 61 -11.58 12.49 -2.26
CA VAL A 61 -10.48 13.14 -1.54
C VAL A 61 -10.30 14.51 -2.17
N VAL A 62 -10.54 15.56 -1.39
CA VAL A 62 -10.54 16.96 -1.87
C VAL A 62 -9.31 17.66 -1.31
N GLY A 63 -8.53 18.21 -2.21
CA GLY A 63 -7.40 19.06 -1.91
C GLY A 63 -7.54 20.45 -2.51
N PRO A 64 -6.55 21.35 -2.33
CA PRO A 64 -6.64 22.75 -2.78
C PRO A 64 -6.84 22.95 -4.29
N LYS A 65 -6.40 21.99 -5.12
CA LYS A 65 -6.46 22.12 -6.59
C LYS A 65 -7.51 21.24 -7.26
N GLY A 66 -8.20 20.40 -6.51
CA GLY A 66 -9.18 19.50 -7.07
C GLY A 66 -9.54 18.34 -6.18
N LYS A 67 -10.22 17.36 -6.76
CA LYS A 67 -10.64 16.16 -6.05
C LYS A 67 -10.41 14.91 -6.87
N ILE A 68 -10.21 13.79 -6.19
CA ILE A 68 -10.13 12.46 -6.81
C ILE A 68 -10.96 11.47 -6.00
N LYS A 69 -11.54 10.49 -6.68
CA LYS A 69 -12.26 9.40 -6.03
C LYS A 69 -11.29 8.34 -5.55
N ALA A 70 -11.44 7.90 -4.29
CA ALA A 70 -10.64 6.85 -3.69
C ALA A 70 -11.52 5.74 -3.10
N SER A 71 -10.99 4.52 -3.07
CA SER A 71 -11.64 3.37 -2.43
C SER A 71 -11.38 3.40 -0.93
N ILE A 72 -12.31 2.88 -0.14
CA ILE A 72 -12.10 2.66 1.28
C ILE A 72 -11.59 1.24 1.49
N LEU A 73 -10.59 1.08 2.34
CA LEU A 73 -10.12 -0.22 2.80
C LEU A 73 -10.45 -0.41 4.27
N GLY A 74 -11.18 -1.48 4.54
CA GLY A 74 -11.53 -1.91 5.89
C GLY A 74 -10.55 -2.93 6.48
N PRO A 75 -10.68 -3.19 7.76
CA PRO A 75 -11.59 -2.58 8.74
C PRO A 75 -11.20 -1.13 9.12
N THR A 76 -12.02 -0.49 9.96
CA THR A 76 -11.69 0.83 10.53
C THR A 76 -10.39 0.79 11.33
N ARG A 77 -9.69 1.93 11.37
CA ARG A 77 -8.42 2.12 12.08
C ARG A 77 -8.57 3.16 13.19
N PRO A 78 -7.60 3.25 14.13
CA PRO A 78 -7.64 4.28 15.16
C PRO A 78 -7.63 5.71 14.63
N ALA A 79 -7.00 5.96 13.49
CA ALA A 79 -6.93 7.26 12.83
C ALA A 79 -7.25 7.13 11.33
N THR A 80 -7.87 8.17 10.76
CA THR A 80 -8.11 8.27 9.32
C THR A 80 -6.81 8.58 8.59
N GLN A 81 -6.53 7.82 7.51
CA GLN A 81 -5.36 7.96 6.68
C GLN A 81 -5.72 7.85 5.20
N VAL A 82 -5.10 8.67 4.38
CA VAL A 82 -5.26 8.66 2.92
C VAL A 82 -3.92 8.33 2.28
N GLU A 83 -3.89 7.28 1.48
CA GLU A 83 -2.71 6.87 0.73
C GLU A 83 -2.89 7.22 -0.74
N LEU A 84 -1.99 8.03 -1.27
CA LEU A 84 -1.99 8.52 -2.65
C LEU A 84 -0.65 8.21 -3.32
N SER A 85 -0.65 8.05 -4.64
CA SER A 85 0.60 8.20 -5.38
C SER A 85 1.02 9.67 -5.40
N LEU A 86 2.29 9.95 -5.69
CA LEU A 86 2.78 11.33 -5.81
C LEU A 86 2.08 12.09 -6.95
N THR A 87 1.70 11.38 -8.02
CA THR A 87 0.93 11.96 -9.13
C THR A 87 -0.46 12.35 -8.69
N ASP A 88 -1.17 11.48 -7.95
CA ASP A 88 -2.50 11.77 -7.41
C ASP A 88 -2.46 12.95 -6.42
N ALA A 89 -1.51 12.96 -5.50
CA ALA A 89 -1.32 14.03 -4.54
C ALA A 89 -1.08 15.38 -5.23
N ARG A 90 -0.23 15.40 -6.26
CA ARG A 90 0.03 16.61 -7.07
C ARG A 90 -1.23 17.09 -7.79
N ALA A 91 -2.05 16.16 -8.32
CA ALA A 91 -3.27 16.51 -9.04
C ALA A 91 -4.27 17.26 -8.15
N ILE A 92 -4.38 16.91 -6.88
CA ILE A 92 -5.25 17.61 -5.93
C ILE A 92 -4.55 18.72 -5.14
N GLY A 93 -3.25 18.92 -5.37
CA GLY A 93 -2.46 20.00 -4.76
C GLY A 93 -2.04 19.75 -3.32
N VAL A 94 -1.90 18.48 -2.92
CA VAL A 94 -1.40 18.08 -1.59
C VAL A 94 0.04 17.60 -1.72
N SER A 95 0.91 17.97 -0.79
CA SER A 95 2.29 17.48 -0.73
C SER A 95 2.37 16.27 0.19
N ALA A 96 2.07 15.08 -0.35
CA ALA A 96 2.10 13.84 0.41
C ALA A 96 3.56 13.39 0.67
N PRO A 97 4.04 13.35 1.91
CA PRO A 97 5.36 12.81 2.21
C PRO A 97 5.34 11.28 2.12
N ILE A 98 6.50 10.71 1.76
CA ILE A 98 6.67 9.25 1.80
C ILE A 98 6.78 8.81 3.25
N ARG A 99 5.85 7.97 3.70
CA ARG A 99 5.77 7.45 5.08
C ARG A 99 5.37 5.97 5.08
N GLU A 100 5.80 5.23 6.08
CA GLU A 100 5.17 3.93 6.36
C GLU A 100 3.71 4.14 6.78
N SER A 101 2.81 3.28 6.30
CA SER A 101 1.39 3.30 6.69
C SER A 101 1.25 3.23 8.22
N GLY A 102 0.49 4.15 8.79
CA GLY A 102 0.34 4.38 10.22
C GLY A 102 1.21 5.51 10.79
N CYS A 103 2.26 5.95 10.09
CA CYS A 103 3.13 7.04 10.53
C CYS A 103 2.66 8.38 9.92
N ILE A 104 1.61 8.95 10.49
CA ILE A 104 0.92 10.13 9.92
C ILE A 104 1.25 11.45 10.60
N ASP A 105 2.04 11.47 11.64
CA ASP A 105 2.39 12.68 12.39
C ASP A 105 3.10 13.71 11.49
N GLY A 106 2.62 14.96 11.53
CA GLY A 106 3.17 16.07 10.75
C GLY A 106 2.93 15.97 9.23
N THR A 107 2.07 15.05 8.79
CA THR A 107 1.67 14.95 7.38
C THR A 107 0.53 15.94 7.08
N PRO A 108 0.31 16.33 5.82
CA PRO A 108 -0.80 17.21 5.47
C PRO A 108 -2.15 16.51 5.66
N GLY A 109 -3.19 17.33 5.76
CA GLY A 109 -4.58 16.91 5.76
C GLY A 109 -5.25 17.05 4.41
N CYS A 110 -6.52 16.68 4.38
CA CYS A 110 -7.43 16.88 3.26
C CYS A 110 -8.88 16.83 3.76
N LYS A 111 -9.82 17.10 2.84
CA LYS A 111 -11.23 16.89 3.12
C LYS A 111 -11.72 15.63 2.39
N LEU A 112 -12.47 14.81 3.09
CA LEU A 112 -13.18 13.65 2.55
C LEU A 112 -14.64 14.02 2.35
N VAL A 113 -15.19 13.66 1.19
CA VAL A 113 -16.59 13.95 0.86
C VAL A 113 -17.27 12.67 0.40
N ASN A 114 -18.40 12.35 1.01
CA ASN A 114 -19.26 11.30 0.51
C ASN A 114 -20.11 11.83 -0.65
N PRO A 115 -19.88 11.37 -1.89
CA PRO A 115 -20.57 11.92 -3.07
C PRO A 115 -22.05 11.56 -3.12
N GLU A 116 -22.53 10.60 -2.31
CA GLU A 116 -23.92 10.13 -2.33
C GLU A 116 -24.85 11.00 -1.45
N ASN A 117 -24.32 11.53 -0.33
CA ASN A 117 -25.11 12.31 0.62
C ASN A 117 -24.55 13.71 0.89
N GLY A 118 -23.36 14.04 0.36
CA GLY A 118 -22.70 15.32 0.54
C GLY A 118 -22.03 15.50 1.91
N ALA A 119 -22.01 14.49 2.77
CA ALA A 119 -21.34 14.58 4.07
C ALA A 119 -19.83 14.79 3.90
N GLU A 120 -19.26 15.63 4.75
CA GLU A 120 -17.85 16.02 4.71
C GLU A 120 -17.15 15.68 6.04
N TYR A 121 -15.90 15.27 5.95
CA TYR A 121 -15.03 15.05 7.09
C TYR A 121 -13.62 15.58 6.79
N GLU A 122 -13.15 16.52 7.57
CA GLU A 122 -11.84 17.14 7.40
C GLU A 122 -10.82 16.49 8.34
N ILE A 123 -9.68 16.09 7.79
CA ILE A 123 -8.54 15.60 8.55
C ILE A 123 -7.41 16.64 8.52
N ALA A 124 -6.88 17.01 9.68
CA ALA A 124 -5.75 17.92 9.77
C ALA A 124 -4.43 17.27 9.38
N THR A 125 -4.31 15.95 9.58
CA THR A 125 -3.16 15.12 9.24
C THR A 125 -3.64 13.78 8.70
N GLY A 126 -2.82 13.09 7.91
CA GLY A 126 -3.15 11.72 7.48
C GLY A 126 -2.92 11.43 6.00
N VAL A 127 -2.51 12.41 5.18
CA VAL A 127 -2.22 12.16 3.77
C VAL A 127 -0.75 11.79 3.59
N ILE A 128 -0.49 10.63 3.01
CA ILE A 128 0.85 10.10 2.74
C ILE A 128 0.95 9.51 1.31
N ALA A 129 2.18 9.43 0.80
CA ALA A 129 2.55 8.43 -0.19
C ALA A 129 3.15 7.25 0.56
N ALA A 130 2.50 6.08 0.49
CA ALA A 130 2.93 4.93 1.26
C ALA A 130 4.31 4.46 0.82
N LYS A 131 5.24 4.30 1.77
CA LYS A 131 6.56 3.74 1.47
C LYS A 131 6.40 2.29 0.99
N ARG A 132 7.01 1.98 -0.16
CA ARG A 132 7.00 0.61 -0.70
C ARG A 132 7.55 -0.38 0.30
N HIS A 133 6.92 -1.52 0.43
CA HIS A 133 7.28 -2.49 1.46
C HIS A 133 6.91 -3.91 1.05
N ILE A 134 7.50 -4.87 1.74
CA ILE A 134 7.13 -6.28 1.65
C ILE A 134 6.54 -6.69 2.98
N HIS A 135 5.31 -7.19 2.97
CA HIS A 135 4.79 -7.99 4.08
C HIS A 135 5.38 -9.39 3.97
N LEU A 136 5.88 -9.92 5.07
CA LEU A 136 6.50 -11.23 5.14
C LEU A 136 5.99 -12.00 6.35
N THR A 137 5.74 -13.29 6.16
CA THR A 137 5.65 -14.20 7.31
C THR A 137 7.05 -14.39 7.91
N PRO A 138 7.19 -14.79 9.19
CA PRO A 138 8.50 -15.12 9.76
C PRO A 138 9.24 -16.20 8.98
N ALA A 139 8.53 -17.22 8.49
CA ALA A 139 9.11 -18.30 7.68
C ALA A 139 9.68 -17.79 6.35
N ASP A 140 8.95 -16.92 5.67
CA ASP A 140 9.40 -16.34 4.39
C ASP A 140 10.57 -15.37 4.58
N ALA A 141 10.57 -14.61 5.69
CA ALA A 141 11.68 -13.73 6.04
C ALA A 141 12.97 -14.53 6.31
N GLU A 142 12.87 -15.66 7.01
CA GLU A 142 13.97 -16.59 7.24
C GLU A 142 14.48 -17.20 5.92
N GLU A 143 13.57 -17.71 5.07
CA GLU A 143 13.92 -18.30 3.77
C GLU A 143 14.66 -17.29 2.87
N ILE A 144 14.19 -16.05 2.81
CA ILE A 144 14.82 -14.97 2.04
C ILE A 144 16.11 -14.49 2.74
N GLY A 145 16.18 -14.63 4.07
CA GLY A 145 17.30 -14.19 4.92
C GLY A 145 17.25 -12.67 5.13
N VAL A 146 16.09 -12.12 5.48
CA VAL A 146 15.88 -10.72 5.83
C VAL A 146 15.22 -10.59 7.21
N ALA A 147 15.37 -9.42 7.83
CA ALA A 147 14.80 -9.13 9.14
C ALA A 147 13.69 -8.08 9.04
N ASP A 148 12.88 -7.98 10.10
CA ASP A 148 11.90 -6.88 10.23
C ASP A 148 12.61 -5.53 10.18
N LYS A 149 11.97 -4.57 9.47
CA LYS A 149 12.50 -3.22 9.21
C LYS A 149 13.80 -3.16 8.38
N GLN A 150 14.32 -4.27 7.91
CA GLN A 150 15.44 -4.25 6.98
C GLN A 150 15.02 -3.58 5.67
N ILE A 151 15.92 -2.75 5.15
CA ILE A 151 15.76 -2.11 3.82
C ILE A 151 16.46 -3.00 2.80
N VAL A 152 15.76 -3.33 1.74
CA VAL A 152 16.26 -4.17 0.64
C VAL A 152 15.98 -3.54 -0.72
N SER A 153 16.58 -4.12 -1.76
CA SER A 153 16.18 -3.89 -3.14
C SER A 153 15.36 -5.06 -3.67
N VAL A 154 14.39 -4.79 -4.52
CA VAL A 154 13.58 -5.82 -5.17
C VAL A 154 13.63 -5.63 -6.67
N LYS A 155 14.05 -6.67 -7.39
CA LYS A 155 13.98 -6.71 -8.85
C LYS A 155 12.61 -7.24 -9.26
N VAL A 156 11.86 -6.41 -9.96
CA VAL A 156 10.57 -6.76 -10.55
C VAL A 156 10.78 -7.02 -12.03
N ASN A 157 10.54 -8.26 -12.45
CA ASN A 157 10.76 -8.69 -13.83
C ASN A 157 9.46 -8.58 -14.63
N THR A 158 9.40 -7.58 -15.49
CA THR A 158 8.34 -7.42 -16.50
C THR A 158 8.96 -7.46 -17.90
N ALA A 159 8.14 -7.67 -18.92
CA ALA A 159 8.64 -7.86 -20.28
C ALA A 159 9.43 -6.65 -20.80
N ASP A 160 8.88 -5.43 -20.59
CA ASP A 160 9.38 -4.24 -21.26
C ASP A 160 9.99 -3.19 -20.32
N ARG A 161 9.69 -3.26 -19.01
CA ARG A 161 10.12 -2.27 -18.01
C ARG A 161 10.58 -2.90 -16.71
N ALA A 162 11.38 -3.95 -16.80
CA ALA A 162 11.99 -4.54 -15.60
C ALA A 162 12.69 -3.47 -14.78
N THR A 163 12.37 -3.41 -13.49
CA THR A 163 12.80 -2.33 -12.59
C THR A 163 13.38 -2.92 -11.30
N ILE A 164 14.39 -2.26 -10.76
CA ILE A 164 14.87 -2.54 -9.40
C ILE A 164 14.41 -1.41 -8.50
N PHE A 165 13.52 -1.72 -7.57
CA PHE A 165 13.11 -0.81 -6.52
C PHE A 165 14.05 -0.94 -5.33
N GLY A 166 14.76 0.14 -5.01
CA GLY A 166 15.50 0.29 -3.76
C GLY A 166 14.60 0.73 -2.61
N ASP A 167 15.14 0.92 -1.42
CA ASP A 167 14.44 1.44 -0.23
C ASP A 167 13.14 0.70 0.13
N VAL A 168 13.05 -0.59 -0.17
CA VAL A 168 11.90 -1.43 0.15
C VAL A 168 12.00 -1.90 1.58
N VAL A 169 11.00 -1.58 2.42
CA VAL A 169 10.98 -1.97 3.84
C VAL A 169 10.44 -3.39 3.99
N CYS A 170 11.17 -4.26 4.65
CA CYS A 170 10.64 -5.55 5.10
C CYS A 170 9.80 -5.36 6.37
N ARG A 171 8.59 -5.88 6.38
CA ARG A 171 7.68 -5.89 7.52
C ARG A 171 7.33 -7.33 7.84
N VAL A 172 7.79 -7.82 8.98
CA VAL A 172 7.65 -9.24 9.35
C VAL A 172 6.62 -9.41 10.45
N SER A 173 5.63 -10.25 10.23
CA SER A 173 4.62 -10.62 11.23
C SER A 173 3.94 -11.93 10.86
N ASP A 174 3.55 -12.70 11.87
CA ASP A 174 2.70 -13.90 11.74
C ASP A 174 1.26 -13.59 11.25
N LYS A 175 0.88 -12.30 11.30
CA LYS A 175 -0.43 -11.82 10.82
C LYS A 175 -0.44 -11.43 9.35
N PHE A 176 0.71 -11.47 8.67
CA PHE A 176 0.82 -11.05 7.27
C PHE A 176 0.74 -12.25 6.31
N ALA A 177 0.33 -11.95 5.09
CA ALA A 177 0.57 -12.77 3.92
C ALA A 177 1.72 -12.14 3.12
N THR A 178 2.59 -12.97 2.55
CA THR A 178 3.77 -12.47 1.84
C THR A 178 3.39 -11.84 0.52
N ALA A 179 3.59 -10.52 0.42
CA ALA A 179 3.42 -9.74 -0.81
C ALA A 179 4.19 -8.41 -0.69
N MET A 180 4.69 -7.91 -1.81
CA MET A 180 5.23 -6.56 -1.95
C MET A 180 4.13 -5.61 -2.38
N HIS A 181 4.07 -4.43 -1.77
CA HIS A 181 3.13 -3.36 -2.13
C HIS A 181 3.88 -2.16 -2.67
N ILE A 182 3.46 -1.70 -3.83
CA ILE A 182 3.94 -0.50 -4.52
C ILE A 182 2.73 0.36 -4.91
N ASP A 183 2.93 1.66 -5.07
CA ASP A 183 1.86 2.55 -5.49
C ASP A 183 1.61 2.51 -7.02
N THR A 184 0.66 3.30 -7.49
CA THR A 184 0.31 3.35 -8.92
C THR A 184 1.43 3.94 -9.78
N ASP A 185 2.17 4.93 -9.29
CA ASP A 185 3.28 5.52 -10.04
C ASP A 185 4.43 4.51 -10.20
N GLU A 186 4.75 3.78 -9.15
CA GLU A 186 5.74 2.72 -9.14
C GLU A 186 5.33 1.54 -10.03
N SER A 187 4.07 1.15 -9.95
CA SER A 187 3.50 0.10 -10.81
C SER A 187 3.56 0.49 -12.29
N ASN A 188 3.21 1.73 -12.63
CA ASN A 188 3.34 2.25 -13.98
C ASN A 188 4.79 2.30 -14.46
N ALA A 189 5.73 2.70 -13.60
CA ALA A 189 7.15 2.73 -13.92
C ALA A 189 7.70 1.35 -14.29
N ALA A 190 7.22 0.30 -13.62
CA ALA A 190 7.66 -1.08 -13.82
C ALA A 190 6.78 -1.87 -14.79
N CYS A 191 5.68 -1.32 -15.33
CA CYS A 191 4.62 -2.08 -16.02
C CYS A 191 4.14 -3.30 -15.19
N ALA A 192 4.01 -3.13 -13.88
CA ALA A 192 3.64 -4.20 -12.95
C ALA A 192 2.12 -4.38 -12.90
N PHE A 193 1.54 -4.90 -13.97
CA PHE A 193 0.10 -5.13 -14.10
C PHE A 193 -0.23 -6.63 -14.06
N GLY A 194 -1.31 -6.98 -13.36
CA GLY A 194 -1.72 -8.38 -13.19
C GLY A 194 -0.83 -9.14 -12.20
N ASN A 195 -0.56 -10.41 -12.48
CA ASN A 195 0.28 -11.26 -11.63
C ASN A 195 1.76 -11.04 -11.94
N VAL A 196 2.40 -10.17 -11.21
CA VAL A 196 3.82 -9.84 -11.35
C VAL A 196 4.56 -10.28 -10.09
N TYR A 197 5.78 -10.76 -10.28
CA TYR A 197 6.63 -11.24 -9.19
C TYR A 197 7.97 -10.50 -9.17
N GLY A 198 8.49 -10.33 -7.99
CA GLY A 198 9.81 -9.75 -7.74
C GLY A 198 10.69 -10.69 -6.91
N VAL A 199 11.97 -10.44 -6.92
CA VAL A 199 12.95 -11.13 -6.08
C VAL A 199 13.76 -10.12 -5.30
N VAL A 200 14.02 -10.43 -4.02
CA VAL A 200 14.88 -9.59 -3.17
C VAL A 200 16.33 -9.73 -3.65
N ILE A 201 16.98 -8.58 -3.82
CA ILE A 201 18.42 -8.47 -4.11
C ILE A 201 19.06 -7.91 -2.84
N LYS A 202 20.08 -8.61 -2.35
CA LYS A 202 20.89 -8.23 -1.18
C LYS A 202 22.10 -7.44 -1.61
#